data_d5659c3a96a656be7824a62812a72466
#
_entry.id   d5659c3a96a656be7824a62812a72466
#
_cell.length_a   1.000
_cell.length_b   1.000
_cell.length_c   1.000
_cell.angle_alpha   90.00
_cell.angle_beta   90.00
_cell.angle_gamma   90.00
#
_symmetry.space_group_name_H-M   'P 1'
#
loop_
_entity.id
_entity.type
_entity.pdbx_description
1 polymer ?
#
loop_
_entity_poly.entity_id
_entity_poly.type
_entity_poly.pdbx_seq_one_letter_code
_entity_poly.pdbx_strand_id
1 'polypeptide(L)'
;MDRLGFFKQGLSSMLDVAGSIVGLKHAANSFVEVVDEALSNIKTDIGLHLPSLDAGMYDDPQGTLSEVAHIGYTMVEVGAYYGGKIHNMAPEEFKALVNKAGLKITSAHINHLHQSAEDSTAGTFTNSADAEAAKRAARWSAMASGATAEGTTVKEAAAEGTATEGTAVKEAAAEEGIAKEVVAEEVAEEGAKVKGTEKTEGTEDTTAEDTEAKPDPNDEWWREALDIHKELGCRYIVMSRLPDYPTDEVIAEYATYFNRIGELAAERGMQFCYHPRQQEMTMVDGKSAFETIAANTDPEKVHFEIDTYEATEAEVDVEELLKRLTKRVTLLHIHDHGIIGDSEKIDFEKIIAQGIRTGVKDIFVEVRNFSLPPINCVERSYYNVESLPSISY
;
A
#
# COMPACT_ATOMS: atom_id res chain seq x y z
N MET A 1 9.41 -25.83 -0.99
CA MET A 1 10.21 -25.56 0.24
C MET A 1 11.50 -24.96 -0.26
N ASP A 2 11.73 -23.66 -0.03
CA ASP A 2 12.94 -23.00 -0.48
C ASP A 2 14.14 -23.41 0.40
N ARG A 3 15.35 -23.14 -0.09
CA ARG A 3 16.59 -23.50 0.64
C ARG A 3 16.65 -22.86 2.03
N LEU A 4 16.04 -21.70 2.20
CA LEU A 4 15.99 -20.94 3.46
C LEU A 4 15.05 -21.62 4.48
N GLY A 5 13.89 -22.11 4.04
CA GLY A 5 12.95 -22.85 4.88
C GLY A 5 13.53 -24.16 5.40
N PHE A 6 14.31 -24.86 4.56
CA PHE A 6 14.99 -26.08 4.96
C PHE A 6 16.10 -25.79 6.00
N PHE A 7 16.88 -24.72 5.81
CA PHE A 7 17.92 -24.28 6.76
C PHE A 7 17.30 -23.84 8.10
N LYS A 8 16.25 -23.02 8.09
CA LYS A 8 15.58 -22.57 9.32
C LYS A 8 14.97 -23.73 10.13
N GLN A 9 14.40 -24.72 9.45
CA GLN A 9 13.81 -25.88 10.11
C GLN A 9 14.89 -26.80 10.71
N GLY A 10 16.03 -26.97 10.03
CA GLY A 10 17.20 -27.67 10.54
C GLY A 10 17.83 -26.95 11.74
N LEU A 11 17.86 -25.64 11.72
CA LEU A 11 18.40 -24.80 12.79
C LEU A 11 17.55 -24.85 14.05
N SER A 12 16.23 -24.72 13.91
CA SER A 12 15.29 -24.80 15.05
C SER A 12 15.40 -26.13 15.78
N SER A 13 15.50 -27.24 15.06
CA SER A 13 15.65 -28.55 15.65
C SER A 13 17.01 -28.78 16.34
N MET A 14 18.09 -28.12 15.89
CA MET A 14 19.39 -28.16 16.56
C MET A 14 19.44 -27.30 17.82
N LEU A 15 18.79 -26.13 17.81
CA LEU A 15 18.68 -25.25 18.98
C LEU A 15 17.85 -25.86 20.11
N ASP A 16 16.79 -26.61 19.79
CA ASP A 16 15.99 -27.35 20.77
C ASP A 16 16.78 -28.49 21.45
N VAL A 17 17.69 -29.10 20.72
CA VAL A 17 18.62 -30.13 21.28
C VAL A 17 19.74 -29.49 22.11
N ALA A 18 20.28 -28.35 21.70
CA ALA A 18 21.36 -27.65 22.41
C ALA A 18 20.87 -26.97 23.72
N GLY A 19 19.63 -26.56 23.82
CA GLY A 19 19.04 -25.95 25.02
C GLY A 19 18.89 -26.88 26.19
N SER A 20 19.03 -28.19 26.01
CA SER A 20 18.91 -29.22 27.06
C SER A 20 20.23 -29.57 27.75
N ILE A 21 21.37 -29.03 27.34
CA ILE A 21 22.69 -29.34 27.93
C ILE A 21 23.28 -28.06 28.56
N VAL A 22 23.33 -28.04 29.90
CA VAL A 22 23.94 -26.97 30.69
C VAL A 22 25.46 -26.93 30.38
N GLY A 23 25.89 -25.93 29.61
CA GLY A 23 27.30 -25.73 29.20
C GLY A 23 27.46 -25.20 27.77
N LEU A 24 26.42 -25.21 26.97
CA LEU A 24 26.45 -24.86 25.53
C LEU A 24 26.07 -23.41 25.20
N LYS A 25 25.92 -22.51 26.19
CA LYS A 25 25.63 -21.09 25.89
C LYS A 25 26.67 -20.42 24.98
N HIS A 26 27.94 -20.82 25.10
CA HIS A 26 28.99 -20.28 24.23
C HIS A 26 28.91 -20.84 22.80
N ALA A 27 28.59 -22.13 22.65
CA ALA A 27 28.40 -22.73 21.34
C ALA A 27 27.14 -22.23 20.65
N ALA A 28 26.08 -21.95 21.41
CA ALA A 28 24.84 -21.34 20.88
C ALA A 28 25.09 -19.92 20.38
N ASN A 29 25.85 -19.10 21.09
CA ASN A 29 26.18 -17.75 20.65
C ASN A 29 27.10 -17.76 19.42
N SER A 30 28.12 -18.60 19.35
CA SER A 30 28.97 -18.77 18.16
C SER A 30 28.17 -19.30 16.96
N PHE A 31 27.15 -20.13 17.21
CA PHE A 31 26.32 -20.67 16.16
C PHE A 31 25.32 -19.61 15.64
N VAL A 32 24.79 -18.76 16.53
CA VAL A 32 23.98 -17.60 16.13
C VAL A 32 24.82 -16.62 15.32
N GLU A 33 26.05 -16.32 15.73
CA GLU A 33 27.00 -15.50 14.98
C GLU A 33 27.30 -16.08 13.59
N VAL A 34 27.59 -17.39 13.49
CA VAL A 34 27.83 -18.06 12.19
C VAL A 34 26.59 -18.08 11.31
N VAL A 35 25.40 -18.15 11.90
CA VAL A 35 24.13 -18.09 11.15
C VAL A 35 23.82 -16.68 10.73
N ASP A 36 24.04 -15.70 11.56
CA ASP A 36 23.93 -14.28 11.19
C ASP A 36 24.94 -13.92 10.09
N GLU A 37 26.18 -14.42 10.18
CA GLU A 37 27.19 -14.28 9.13
C GLU A 37 26.80 -15.02 7.83
N ALA A 38 26.21 -16.22 7.92
CA ALA A 38 25.72 -16.95 6.75
C ALA A 38 24.46 -16.33 6.11
N LEU A 39 23.61 -15.70 6.93
CA LEU A 39 22.44 -14.96 6.47
C LEU A 39 22.84 -13.59 5.89
N SER A 40 23.89 -12.95 6.42
CA SER A 40 24.43 -11.71 5.89
C SER A 40 25.10 -11.86 4.51
N ASN A 41 25.49 -13.09 4.13
CA ASN A 41 26.04 -13.39 2.81
C ASN A 41 24.98 -13.63 1.72
N ILE A 42 23.69 -13.49 2.01
CA ILE A 42 22.63 -13.56 1.01
C ILE A 42 22.35 -12.14 0.53
N LYS A 43 22.89 -11.77 -0.62
CA LYS A 43 22.59 -10.46 -1.26
C LYS A 43 21.06 -10.31 -1.33
N THR A 44 20.55 -9.27 -0.68
CA THR A 44 19.12 -8.93 -0.74
C THR A 44 18.82 -8.35 -2.12
N ASP A 45 17.87 -8.96 -2.83
CA ASP A 45 17.38 -8.42 -4.11
C ASP A 45 16.73 -7.04 -3.88
N ILE A 46 17.07 -6.07 -4.72
CA ILE A 46 16.49 -4.73 -4.70
C ILE A 46 15.47 -4.62 -5.83
N GLY A 47 14.24 -4.28 -5.48
CA GLY A 47 13.16 -4.01 -6.41
C GLY A 47 13.00 -2.51 -6.70
N LEU A 48 12.33 -2.20 -7.81
CA LEU A 48 11.90 -0.85 -8.15
C LEU A 48 10.37 -0.79 -8.17
N HIS A 49 9.81 0.21 -7.48
CA HIS A 49 8.43 0.62 -7.67
C HIS A 49 8.31 1.37 -9.01
N LEU A 50 7.74 0.71 -10.04
CA LEU A 50 7.70 1.21 -11.43
C LEU A 50 7.03 2.59 -11.60
N PRO A 51 6.05 3.01 -10.79
CA PRO A 51 5.55 4.38 -10.84
C PRO A 51 6.61 5.47 -10.68
N SER A 52 7.80 5.17 -10.15
CA SER A 52 8.96 6.06 -10.18
C SER A 52 9.41 6.41 -11.61
N LEU A 53 9.04 5.63 -12.61
CA LEU A 53 9.38 5.81 -14.02
C LEU A 53 8.15 5.81 -14.94
N ASP A 54 6.98 6.20 -14.44
CA ASP A 54 5.70 6.17 -15.16
C ASP A 54 5.81 6.75 -16.58
N ALA A 55 6.42 7.93 -16.74
CA ALA A 55 6.55 8.56 -18.05
C ALA A 55 7.33 7.67 -19.03
N GLY A 56 8.46 7.11 -18.61
CA GLY A 56 9.26 6.19 -19.42
C GLY A 56 8.50 4.92 -19.77
N MET A 57 7.71 4.39 -18.81
CA MET A 57 6.89 3.19 -19.06
C MET A 57 5.77 3.40 -20.08
N TYR A 58 5.30 4.63 -20.26
CA TYR A 58 4.32 4.97 -21.31
C TYR A 58 4.98 5.31 -22.63
N ASP A 59 6.16 5.95 -22.63
CA ASP A 59 6.87 6.39 -23.83
C ASP A 59 7.64 5.26 -24.52
N ASP A 60 8.48 4.55 -23.76
CA ASP A 60 9.31 3.42 -24.20
C ASP A 60 9.43 2.37 -23.09
N PRO A 61 8.43 1.51 -22.89
CA PRO A 61 8.43 0.53 -21.81
C PRO A 61 9.60 -0.47 -21.94
N GLN A 62 9.99 -0.85 -23.16
CA GLN A 62 11.09 -1.80 -23.37
C GLN A 62 12.44 -1.15 -23.02
N GLY A 63 12.70 0.07 -23.46
CA GLY A 63 13.92 0.81 -23.13
C GLY A 63 14.01 1.05 -21.64
N THR A 64 12.93 1.54 -21.02
CA THR A 64 12.86 1.82 -19.57
C THR A 64 13.16 0.57 -18.74
N LEU A 65 12.51 -0.56 -19.02
CA LEU A 65 12.78 -1.81 -18.30
C LEU A 65 14.19 -2.33 -18.53
N SER A 66 14.76 -2.14 -19.72
CA SER A 66 16.14 -2.53 -20.00
C SER A 66 17.14 -1.68 -19.21
N GLU A 67 16.88 -0.38 -19.04
CA GLU A 67 17.71 0.51 -18.21
C GLU A 67 17.60 0.14 -16.74
N VAL A 68 16.40 -0.13 -16.23
CA VAL A 68 16.17 -0.61 -14.85
C VAL A 68 16.99 -1.87 -14.55
N ALA A 69 16.97 -2.84 -15.46
CA ALA A 69 17.77 -4.06 -15.33
C ALA A 69 19.28 -3.78 -15.44
N HIS A 70 19.70 -2.85 -16.32
CA HIS A 70 21.11 -2.47 -16.48
C HIS A 70 21.68 -1.78 -15.22
N ILE A 71 20.88 -0.98 -14.53
CA ILE A 71 21.24 -0.35 -13.25
C ILE A 71 21.55 -1.43 -12.19
N GLY A 72 20.82 -2.55 -12.20
CA GLY A 72 21.04 -3.65 -11.28
C GLY A 72 19.80 -4.13 -10.51
N TYR A 73 18.65 -3.48 -10.68
CA TYR A 73 17.41 -3.97 -10.13
C TYR A 73 17.10 -5.38 -10.66
N THR A 74 16.54 -6.24 -9.82
CA THR A 74 16.24 -7.64 -10.18
C THR A 74 14.74 -7.91 -10.26
N MET A 75 13.94 -7.06 -9.64
CA MET A 75 12.50 -7.19 -9.59
C MET A 75 11.81 -5.84 -9.63
N VAL A 76 10.53 -5.87 -9.98
CA VAL A 76 9.69 -4.70 -10.07
C VAL A 76 8.37 -4.89 -9.34
N GLU A 77 7.88 -3.80 -8.79
CA GLU A 77 6.52 -3.66 -8.29
C GLU A 77 5.71 -2.81 -9.25
N VAL A 78 4.54 -3.30 -9.63
CA VAL A 78 3.66 -2.69 -10.62
C VAL A 78 2.68 -1.75 -9.93
N GLY A 79 2.36 -0.61 -10.54
CA GLY A 79 1.43 0.37 -9.95
C GLY A 79 0.33 0.87 -10.89
N ALA A 80 0.33 0.51 -12.15
CA ALA A 80 -0.55 1.08 -13.18
C ALA A 80 -1.53 0.03 -13.74
N TYR A 81 -2.31 -0.61 -12.86
CA TYR A 81 -3.37 -1.53 -13.25
C TYR A 81 -4.69 -0.79 -13.40
N TYR A 82 -5.30 -0.86 -14.58
CA TYR A 82 -6.61 -0.29 -14.87
C TYR A 82 -7.33 -1.06 -15.98
N GLY A 83 -8.60 -1.41 -15.76
CA GLY A 83 -9.44 -2.06 -16.78
C GLY A 83 -8.83 -3.34 -17.36
N GLY A 84 -8.21 -4.18 -16.53
CA GLY A 84 -7.54 -5.40 -16.95
C GLY A 84 -6.21 -5.19 -17.67
N LYS A 85 -5.67 -3.97 -17.70
CA LYS A 85 -4.40 -3.62 -18.36
C LYS A 85 -3.38 -3.07 -17.39
N ILE A 86 -2.11 -3.21 -17.74
CA ILE A 86 -0.97 -2.68 -17.01
C ILE A 86 -0.20 -1.74 -17.93
N HIS A 87 -0.03 -0.47 -17.54
CA HIS A 87 0.54 0.57 -18.42
C HIS A 87 -0.08 0.56 -19.82
N ASN A 88 -1.39 0.40 -19.93
CA ASN A 88 -2.18 0.27 -21.16
C ASN A 88 -1.90 -0.99 -22.02
N MET A 89 -1.07 -1.91 -21.57
CA MET A 89 -0.74 -3.17 -22.25
C MET A 89 -1.58 -4.33 -21.72
N ALA A 90 -1.77 -5.35 -22.53
CA ALA A 90 -2.28 -6.63 -22.05
C ALA A 90 -1.30 -7.24 -21.03
N PRO A 91 -1.77 -7.94 -19.99
CA PRO A 91 -0.91 -8.52 -18.96
C PRO A 91 0.21 -9.42 -19.51
N GLU A 92 -0.09 -10.23 -20.50
CA GLU A 92 0.88 -11.13 -21.15
C GLU A 92 1.97 -10.35 -21.90
N GLU A 93 1.60 -9.26 -22.56
CA GLU A 93 2.52 -8.37 -23.26
C GLU A 93 3.46 -7.70 -22.27
N PHE A 94 2.92 -7.12 -21.20
CA PHE A 94 3.70 -6.51 -20.12
C PHE A 94 4.67 -7.52 -19.49
N LYS A 95 4.19 -8.72 -19.14
CA LYS A 95 5.01 -9.79 -18.58
C LYS A 95 6.15 -10.19 -19.54
N ALA A 96 5.87 -10.28 -20.84
CA ALA A 96 6.89 -10.61 -21.82
C ALA A 96 8.00 -9.54 -21.90
N LEU A 97 7.65 -8.25 -21.79
CA LEU A 97 8.62 -7.14 -21.75
C LEU A 97 9.50 -7.20 -20.51
N VAL A 98 8.90 -7.38 -19.32
CA VAL A 98 9.64 -7.49 -18.05
C VAL A 98 10.58 -8.68 -18.07
N ASN A 99 10.12 -9.86 -18.51
CA ASN A 99 10.96 -11.05 -18.63
C ASN A 99 12.09 -10.87 -19.64
N LYS A 100 11.84 -10.19 -20.76
CA LYS A 100 12.85 -9.89 -21.78
C LYS A 100 13.96 -9.00 -21.25
N ALA A 101 13.63 -8.07 -20.35
CA ALA A 101 14.61 -7.26 -19.63
C ALA A 101 15.40 -8.05 -18.56
N GLY A 102 14.98 -9.27 -18.20
CA GLY A 102 15.59 -10.08 -17.16
C GLY A 102 15.07 -9.76 -15.75
N LEU A 103 14.01 -8.98 -15.65
CA LEU A 103 13.36 -8.60 -14.39
C LEU A 103 12.26 -9.60 -14.00
N LYS A 104 11.85 -9.56 -12.73
CA LYS A 104 10.73 -10.33 -12.18
C LYS A 104 9.65 -9.38 -11.68
N ILE A 105 8.39 -9.71 -11.94
CA ILE A 105 7.26 -9.05 -11.29
C ILE A 105 6.99 -9.80 -9.99
N THR A 106 7.06 -9.14 -8.84
CA THR A 106 6.90 -9.78 -7.53
C THR A 106 5.79 -9.18 -6.70
N SER A 107 5.44 -7.93 -6.93
CA SER A 107 4.40 -7.20 -6.23
C SER A 107 3.63 -6.27 -7.17
N ALA A 108 2.42 -5.91 -6.78
CA ALA A 108 1.60 -4.93 -7.49
C ALA A 108 0.73 -4.12 -6.54
N HIS A 109 0.75 -2.79 -6.72
CA HIS A 109 -0.21 -1.88 -6.11
C HIS A 109 -1.51 -1.88 -6.91
N ILE A 110 -2.59 -2.28 -6.25
CA ILE A 110 -3.95 -2.30 -6.81
C ILE A 110 -4.87 -1.57 -5.83
N ASN A 111 -5.49 -0.50 -6.29
CA ASN A 111 -6.40 0.28 -5.46
C ASN A 111 -7.84 0.11 -5.96
N HIS A 112 -8.64 -0.62 -5.20
CA HIS A 112 -10.07 -0.74 -5.40
C HIS A 112 -10.78 -0.42 -4.09
N LEU A 113 -11.47 0.73 -4.04
CA LEU A 113 -12.18 1.14 -2.84
C LEU A 113 -13.42 0.26 -2.62
N HIS A 114 -13.70 -0.03 -1.36
CA HIS A 114 -14.89 -0.79 -0.97
C HIS A 114 -16.16 -0.10 -1.49
N GLN A 115 -16.98 -0.85 -2.21
CA GLN A 115 -18.29 -0.40 -2.66
C GLN A 115 -19.34 -0.92 -1.68
N SER A 116 -20.01 -0.02 -0.97
CA SER A 116 -21.13 -0.42 -0.13
C SER A 116 -22.32 -0.88 -0.96
N ALA A 117 -23.19 -1.70 -0.38
CA ALA A 117 -24.40 -2.17 -1.06
C ALA A 117 -25.32 -1.00 -1.49
N GLU A 118 -25.23 0.15 -0.82
CA GLU A 118 -26.00 1.36 -1.16
C GLU A 118 -25.39 2.08 -2.38
N ASP A 119 -24.07 2.08 -2.51
CA ASP A 119 -23.37 2.69 -3.65
C ASP A 119 -23.56 1.89 -4.94
N SER A 120 -23.75 0.58 -4.85
CA SER A 120 -23.95 -0.30 -6.02
C SER A 120 -25.24 0.02 -6.79
N THR A 121 -26.20 0.76 -6.19
CA THR A 121 -27.45 1.22 -6.83
C THR A 121 -27.31 2.57 -7.53
N ALA A 122 -26.24 3.33 -7.24
CA ALA A 122 -25.99 4.68 -7.75
C ALA A 122 -24.92 4.70 -8.87
N GLY A 123 -25.04 3.85 -9.87
CA GLY A 123 -24.31 3.83 -11.14
C GLY A 123 -22.93 4.49 -11.16
N THR A 124 -21.87 3.67 -11.24
CA THR A 124 -20.50 4.05 -11.63
C THR A 124 -19.83 5.17 -10.81
N PHE A 125 -19.42 4.86 -9.58
CA PHE A 125 -18.34 5.60 -8.94
C PHE A 125 -17.01 5.19 -9.59
N THR A 126 -16.52 6.02 -10.51
CA THR A 126 -15.12 5.93 -10.91
C THR A 126 -14.28 6.29 -9.69
N ASN A 127 -13.58 5.32 -9.12
CA ASN A 127 -12.53 5.56 -8.14
C ASN A 127 -11.67 6.74 -8.61
N SER A 128 -11.47 7.77 -7.80
CA SER A 128 -10.74 8.96 -8.23
C SER A 128 -9.30 8.64 -8.67
N ALA A 129 -8.68 7.60 -8.12
CA ALA A 129 -7.38 7.11 -8.57
C ALA A 129 -7.47 6.43 -9.93
N ASP A 130 -8.51 5.62 -10.17
CA ASP A 130 -8.77 5.00 -11.47
C ASP A 130 -9.15 6.07 -12.50
N ALA A 131 -9.89 7.10 -12.10
CA ALA A 131 -10.20 8.24 -12.95
C ALA A 131 -8.94 9.06 -13.30
N GLU A 132 -8.02 9.26 -12.37
CA GLU A 132 -6.74 9.92 -12.63
C GLU A 132 -5.80 9.06 -13.46
N ALA A 133 -5.75 7.74 -13.21
CA ALA A 133 -5.03 6.79 -14.05
C ALA A 133 -5.61 6.76 -15.47
N ALA A 134 -6.94 6.72 -15.60
CA ALA A 134 -7.63 6.79 -16.88
C ALA A 134 -7.37 8.11 -17.61
N LYS A 135 -7.37 9.26 -16.90
CA LYS A 135 -7.03 10.57 -17.49
C LYS A 135 -5.59 10.62 -17.95
N ARG A 136 -4.65 10.07 -17.16
CA ARG A 136 -3.24 9.94 -17.57
C ARG A 136 -3.12 9.07 -18.80
N ALA A 137 -3.71 7.87 -18.79
CA ALA A 137 -3.74 6.96 -19.93
C ALA A 137 -4.33 7.60 -21.18
N ALA A 138 -5.46 8.31 -21.07
CA ALA A 138 -6.09 9.01 -22.17
C ALA A 138 -5.22 10.15 -22.71
N ARG A 139 -4.55 10.90 -21.82
CA ARG A 139 -3.63 11.99 -22.21
C ARG A 139 -2.42 11.44 -22.98
N TRP A 140 -1.84 10.35 -22.54
CA TRP A 140 -0.73 9.69 -23.23
C TRP A 140 -1.15 9.08 -24.56
N SER A 141 -2.31 8.43 -24.63
CA SER A 141 -2.84 7.90 -25.88
C SER A 141 -3.09 9.01 -26.92
N ALA A 142 -3.58 10.17 -26.48
CA ALA A 142 -3.75 11.34 -27.35
C ALA A 142 -2.41 11.89 -27.84
N MET A 143 -1.37 11.93 -26.99
CA MET A 143 -0.02 12.37 -27.37
C MET A 143 0.64 11.37 -28.32
N ALA A 144 0.55 10.07 -28.04
CA ALA A 144 1.14 9.01 -28.87
C ALA A 144 0.47 8.90 -30.26
N SER A 145 -0.81 9.27 -30.39
CA SER A 145 -1.52 9.27 -31.67
C SER A 145 -1.27 10.49 -32.53
N GLY A 146 -0.40 11.43 -32.11
CA GLY A 146 -0.09 12.65 -32.87
C GLY A 146 -1.27 13.63 -33.00
N ALA A 147 -2.32 13.44 -32.21
CA ALA A 147 -3.42 14.38 -32.11
C ALA A 147 -2.94 15.62 -31.34
N THR A 148 -2.40 16.59 -32.07
CA THR A 148 -2.21 17.94 -31.54
C THR A 148 -3.57 18.43 -31.04
N ALA A 149 -3.64 18.83 -29.78
CA ALA A 149 -4.80 19.46 -29.18
C ALA A 149 -4.93 20.90 -29.75
N GLU A 150 -5.30 21.02 -31.02
CA GLU A 150 -5.87 22.22 -31.60
C GLU A 150 -7.38 22.11 -31.50
N GLY A 151 -7.95 22.85 -30.56
CA GLY A 151 -9.39 23.09 -30.55
C GLY A 151 -10.14 22.83 -29.26
N THR A 152 -9.65 23.30 -28.13
CA THR A 152 -10.57 23.64 -27.03
C THR A 152 -10.12 24.98 -26.44
N THR A 153 -10.61 26.06 -27.07
CA THR A 153 -10.50 27.39 -26.50
C THR A 153 -11.35 27.44 -25.24
N VAL A 154 -10.71 27.37 -24.10
CA VAL A 154 -11.26 27.89 -22.85
C VAL A 154 -11.28 29.41 -23.01
N LYS A 155 -12.46 30.00 -23.16
CA LYS A 155 -12.63 31.45 -23.05
C LYS A 155 -12.32 31.85 -21.60
N GLU A 156 -11.11 32.30 -21.39
CA GLU A 156 -10.77 33.13 -20.26
C GLU A 156 -11.48 34.48 -20.49
N ALA A 157 -12.42 34.82 -19.62
CA ALA A 157 -12.97 36.16 -19.52
C ALA A 157 -11.88 37.01 -18.83
N ALA A 158 -11.10 37.71 -19.64
CA ALA A 158 -10.24 38.78 -19.16
C ALA A 158 -11.15 39.93 -18.70
N ALA A 159 -11.16 40.23 -17.40
CA ALA A 159 -11.61 41.48 -16.84
C ALA A 159 -10.38 42.39 -16.75
N GLU A 160 -10.28 43.32 -17.67
CA GLU A 160 -9.43 44.50 -17.54
C GLU A 160 -9.92 45.36 -16.36
N GLY A 161 -9.01 45.68 -15.45
CA GLY A 161 -9.24 46.59 -14.34
C GLY A 161 -7.92 47.28 -14.01
N THR A 162 -7.83 48.51 -14.51
CA THR A 162 -6.82 49.53 -14.38
C THR A 162 -6.22 49.67 -12.97
N ALA A 163 -4.93 49.88 -12.95
CA ALA A 163 -4.13 50.31 -11.81
C ALA A 163 -4.52 51.72 -11.33
N THR A 164 -4.56 51.89 -9.99
CA THR A 164 -4.20 53.16 -9.33
C THR A 164 -3.56 52.88 -7.96
N GLU A 165 -2.47 53.52 -7.74
CA GLU A 165 -1.67 53.57 -6.51
C GLU A 165 -2.45 54.13 -5.32
N GLY A 166 -2.06 53.78 -4.12
CA GLY A 166 -2.34 54.65 -2.98
C GLY A 166 -2.31 53.97 -1.59
N THR A 167 -1.13 54.03 -0.96
CA THR A 167 -0.91 54.31 0.47
C THR A 167 -1.65 53.54 1.59
N ALA A 168 -0.88 52.75 2.30
CA ALA A 168 -0.56 52.73 3.75
C ALA A 168 -1.66 52.96 4.83
N VAL A 169 -1.48 52.17 5.89
CA VAL A 169 -1.55 52.45 7.34
C VAL A 169 -2.75 51.90 8.11
N LYS A 170 -2.31 51.08 9.12
CA LYS A 170 -2.76 50.88 10.51
C LYS A 170 -4.00 50.02 10.86
N GLU A 171 -3.60 48.99 11.62
CA GLU A 171 -4.04 48.68 13.02
C GLU A 171 -5.45 49.06 13.45
N ALA A 172 -6.18 48.10 13.95
CA ALA A 172 -6.67 48.08 15.33
C ALA A 172 -7.44 46.78 15.66
N ALA A 173 -7.11 46.29 16.82
CA ALA A 173 -7.81 45.22 17.57
C ALA A 173 -9.15 45.75 18.17
N ALA A 174 -10.02 44.79 18.49
CA ALA A 174 -10.93 44.71 19.63
C ALA A 174 -11.97 43.65 19.34
N GLU A 175 -12.00 42.53 20.02
CA GLU A 175 -12.57 42.24 21.36
C GLU A 175 -14.08 42.30 21.45
N GLU A 176 -14.58 41.27 22.18
CA GLU A 176 -15.87 41.09 22.84
C GLU A 176 -17.03 40.60 21.93
N GLY A 177 -17.75 39.54 22.24
CA GLY A 177 -18.03 38.86 23.50
C GLY A 177 -19.51 38.51 23.53
N ILE A 178 -19.91 37.61 24.43
CA ILE A 178 -21.28 37.24 24.83
C ILE A 178 -21.88 36.05 24.08
N ALA A 179 -21.86 34.85 24.63
CA ALA A 179 -22.46 34.18 25.79
C ALA A 179 -23.97 33.93 25.68
N LYS A 180 -24.26 32.62 25.86
CA LYS A 180 -25.50 32.02 26.42
C LYS A 180 -26.75 31.96 25.50
N GLU A 181 -27.30 30.76 25.31
CA GLU A 181 -28.24 30.21 26.30
C GLU A 181 -28.52 28.71 26.04
N VAL A 182 -28.53 28.00 27.16
CA VAL A 182 -28.89 26.61 27.35
C VAL A 182 -30.42 26.54 27.42
N VAL A 183 -31.06 25.61 26.74
CA VAL A 183 -32.32 25.04 27.19
C VAL A 183 -32.27 23.53 27.05
N ALA A 184 -32.24 22.88 28.18
CA ALA A 184 -32.58 21.46 28.32
C ALA A 184 -34.09 21.32 28.38
N GLU A 185 -34.61 20.35 27.69
CA GLU A 185 -35.98 19.88 27.97
C GLU A 185 -35.95 18.33 28.01
N GLU A 186 -36.13 17.86 29.22
CA GLU A 186 -36.40 16.51 29.68
C GLU A 186 -37.91 16.29 29.56
N VAL A 187 -38.41 15.13 29.11
CA VAL A 187 -39.68 14.47 29.50
C VAL A 187 -39.73 13.13 28.72
N ALA A 188 -39.70 12.04 29.33
CA ALA A 188 -40.44 11.20 30.23
C ALA A 188 -40.81 9.87 29.55
N GLU A 189 -40.49 8.84 30.27
CA GLU A 189 -40.93 7.43 30.10
C GLU A 189 -42.46 7.31 30.05
N GLU A 190 -42.95 6.43 29.18
CA GLU A 190 -44.15 5.66 29.51
C GLU A 190 -44.05 4.23 28.95
N GLY A 191 -44.05 3.31 29.87
CA GLY A 191 -44.14 1.88 29.61
C GLY A 191 -45.57 1.42 29.38
N ALA A 192 -45.74 0.47 28.51
CA ALA A 192 -46.98 -0.32 28.40
C ALA A 192 -46.73 -1.78 28.10
N LYS A 193 -47.14 -2.53 29.05
CA LYS A 193 -47.35 -3.94 29.30
C LYS A 193 -47.76 -4.83 28.14
N VAL A 194 -47.15 -5.99 28.19
CA VAL A 194 -47.47 -7.30 27.64
C VAL A 194 -48.96 -7.69 27.72
N LYS A 195 -49.48 -8.27 26.63
CA LYS A 195 -50.49 -9.31 26.69
C LYS A 195 -50.24 -10.34 25.57
N GLY A 196 -49.98 -11.56 25.97
CA GLY A 196 -49.91 -12.72 25.09
C GLY A 196 -51.29 -13.22 24.69
N THR A 197 -51.36 -13.86 23.54
CA THR A 197 -52.33 -14.90 23.19
C THR A 197 -51.75 -15.83 22.12
N GLU A 198 -51.56 -17.04 22.47
CA GLU A 198 -52.00 -18.31 21.91
C GLU A 198 -51.68 -18.70 20.45
N LYS A 199 -51.12 -19.91 20.43
CA LYS A 199 -50.89 -20.89 19.38
C LYS A 199 -51.98 -20.98 18.32
N THR A 200 -51.55 -21.03 17.05
CA THR A 200 -52.13 -21.95 16.07
C THR A 200 -50.99 -22.56 15.25
N GLU A 201 -50.97 -23.89 15.27
CA GLU A 201 -50.20 -24.76 14.38
C GLU A 201 -50.72 -24.59 12.96
N GLY A 202 -49.84 -24.25 12.05
CA GLY A 202 -50.04 -24.32 10.61
C GLY A 202 -48.73 -24.77 10.00
N THR A 203 -48.64 -26.05 9.68
CA THR A 203 -47.63 -26.62 8.82
C THR A 203 -47.80 -26.08 7.43
N GLU A 204 -46.98 -25.11 7.03
CA GLU A 204 -46.73 -24.82 5.62
C GLU A 204 -45.28 -25.19 5.33
N ASP A 205 -45.19 -26.24 4.51
CA ASP A 205 -44.01 -26.71 3.82
C ASP A 205 -43.59 -25.59 2.84
N THR A 206 -42.75 -24.68 3.32
CA THR A 206 -42.02 -23.72 2.47
C THR A 206 -40.73 -24.40 2.10
N THR A 207 -40.72 -24.99 0.89
CA THR A 207 -39.49 -25.22 0.16
C THR A 207 -38.70 -23.93 0.17
N ALA A 208 -37.58 -23.90 0.93
CA ALA A 208 -36.59 -22.87 0.84
C ALA A 208 -36.06 -22.91 -0.60
N GLU A 209 -36.52 -22.00 -1.44
CA GLU A 209 -35.77 -21.66 -2.63
C GLU A 209 -34.40 -21.16 -2.15
N ASP A 210 -33.36 -21.92 -2.43
CA ASP A 210 -31.97 -21.48 -2.36
C ASP A 210 -31.84 -20.29 -3.34
N THR A 211 -32.20 -19.12 -2.87
CA THR A 211 -31.77 -17.90 -3.53
C THR A 211 -30.25 -17.80 -3.31
N GLU A 212 -29.49 -18.29 -4.28
CA GLU A 212 -28.06 -18.02 -4.36
C GLU A 212 -27.89 -16.50 -4.18
N ALA A 213 -27.30 -16.10 -3.05
CA ALA A 213 -26.99 -14.71 -2.79
C ALA A 213 -26.14 -14.20 -3.96
N LYS A 214 -26.53 -13.08 -4.54
CA LYS A 214 -25.71 -12.45 -5.60
C LYS A 214 -24.29 -12.30 -5.06
N PRO A 215 -23.28 -12.65 -5.87
CA PRO A 215 -21.90 -12.47 -5.46
C PRO A 215 -21.65 -10.99 -5.13
N ASP A 216 -20.83 -10.76 -4.10
CA ASP A 216 -20.40 -9.42 -3.74
C ASP A 216 -19.60 -8.84 -4.91
N PRO A 217 -19.96 -7.66 -5.45
CA PRO A 217 -19.26 -7.05 -6.59
C PRO A 217 -17.79 -6.75 -6.29
N ASN A 218 -17.44 -6.50 -5.03
CA ASN A 218 -16.06 -6.35 -4.60
C ASN A 218 -15.28 -7.66 -4.75
N ASP A 219 -15.88 -8.77 -4.34
CA ASP A 219 -15.29 -10.12 -4.45
C ASP A 219 -15.03 -10.50 -5.91
N GLU A 220 -16.00 -10.24 -6.81
CA GLU A 220 -15.87 -10.55 -8.23
C GLU A 220 -14.71 -9.77 -8.87
N TRP A 221 -14.64 -8.47 -8.60
CA TRP A 221 -13.56 -7.61 -9.08
C TRP A 221 -12.19 -8.08 -8.57
N TRP A 222 -12.09 -8.37 -7.26
CA TRP A 222 -10.84 -8.84 -6.69
C TRP A 222 -10.39 -10.19 -7.24
N ARG A 223 -11.32 -11.12 -7.45
CA ARG A 223 -10.99 -12.44 -8.04
C ARG A 223 -10.36 -12.28 -9.42
N GLU A 224 -10.93 -11.45 -10.28
CA GLU A 224 -10.38 -11.17 -11.61
C GLU A 224 -9.00 -10.50 -11.52
N ALA A 225 -8.87 -9.44 -10.73
CA ALA A 225 -7.60 -8.73 -10.57
C ALA A 225 -6.49 -9.65 -10.01
N LEU A 226 -6.81 -10.45 -8.98
CA LEU A 226 -5.87 -11.38 -8.36
C LEU A 226 -5.44 -12.49 -9.34
N ASP A 227 -6.34 -13.01 -10.18
CA ASP A 227 -6.00 -14.03 -11.16
C ASP A 227 -5.00 -13.48 -12.20
N ILE A 228 -5.23 -12.28 -12.70
CA ILE A 228 -4.30 -11.57 -13.60
C ILE A 228 -2.92 -11.41 -12.94
N HIS A 229 -2.86 -10.94 -11.71
CA HIS A 229 -1.58 -10.66 -11.05
C HIS A 229 -0.84 -11.94 -10.63
N LYS A 230 -1.57 -13.01 -10.32
CA LYS A 230 -0.97 -14.34 -10.16
C LYS A 230 -0.29 -14.82 -11.43
N GLU A 231 -0.95 -14.67 -12.57
CA GLU A 231 -0.36 -15.03 -13.86
C GLU A 231 0.86 -14.19 -14.21
N LEU A 232 0.89 -12.92 -13.81
CA LEU A 232 2.07 -12.07 -13.93
C LEU A 232 3.26 -12.59 -13.11
N GLY A 233 3.03 -13.26 -12.00
CA GLY A 233 4.03 -13.78 -11.09
C GLY A 233 4.10 -13.06 -9.75
N CYS A 234 3.14 -12.18 -9.46
CA CYS A 234 3.05 -11.49 -8.18
C CYS A 234 2.93 -12.48 -7.01
N ARG A 235 3.71 -12.22 -5.98
CA ARG A 235 3.61 -12.87 -4.66
C ARG A 235 2.83 -12.02 -3.69
N TYR A 236 2.82 -10.70 -3.94
CA TYR A 236 2.19 -9.70 -3.09
C TYR A 236 1.22 -8.85 -3.89
N ILE A 237 0.12 -8.52 -3.24
CA ILE A 237 -0.87 -7.56 -3.72
C ILE A 237 -0.99 -6.49 -2.66
N VAL A 238 -0.78 -5.25 -3.05
CA VAL A 238 -0.72 -4.11 -2.14
C VAL A 238 -1.86 -3.16 -2.42
N MET A 239 -2.51 -2.69 -1.37
CA MET A 239 -3.48 -1.60 -1.45
C MET A 239 -3.00 -0.44 -0.57
N SER A 240 -2.88 0.76 -1.17
CA SER A 240 -2.32 1.96 -0.53
C SER A 240 -3.33 3.08 -0.32
N ARG A 241 -4.63 2.74 -0.19
CA ARG A 241 -5.65 3.77 -0.11
C ARG A 241 -6.81 3.41 0.79
N LEU A 242 -7.11 4.31 1.73
CA LEU A 242 -8.40 4.46 2.37
C LEU A 242 -9.15 5.64 1.74
N PRO A 243 -10.47 5.79 1.96
CA PRO A 243 -11.18 7.03 1.70
C PRO A 243 -10.50 8.22 2.39
N ASP A 244 -10.64 9.40 1.82
CA ASP A 244 -10.08 10.60 2.44
C ASP A 244 -10.83 10.91 3.75
N TYR A 245 -10.08 11.16 4.84
CA TYR A 245 -10.61 11.46 6.18
C TYR A 245 -11.64 10.41 6.70
N PRO A 246 -11.26 9.11 6.80
CA PRO A 246 -12.19 8.06 7.20
C PRO A 246 -12.61 8.22 8.66
N THR A 247 -13.90 7.95 8.95
CA THR A 247 -14.41 7.83 10.32
C THR A 247 -13.99 6.49 10.93
N ASP A 248 -14.13 6.33 12.26
CA ASP A 248 -13.83 5.07 12.94
C ASP A 248 -14.64 3.89 12.37
N GLU A 249 -15.90 4.13 11.97
CA GLU A 249 -16.76 3.14 11.33
C GLU A 249 -16.21 2.71 9.97
N VAL A 250 -15.79 3.66 9.13
CA VAL A 250 -15.18 3.38 7.83
C VAL A 250 -13.87 2.61 8.00
N ILE A 251 -13.05 2.97 8.99
CA ILE A 251 -11.80 2.22 9.28
C ILE A 251 -12.12 0.76 9.67
N ALA A 252 -13.16 0.53 10.47
CA ALA A 252 -13.58 -0.83 10.86
C ALA A 252 -14.13 -1.64 9.65
N GLU A 253 -14.87 -1.01 8.75
CA GLU A 253 -15.32 -1.61 7.49
C GLU A 253 -14.14 -2.00 6.63
N TYR A 254 -13.12 -1.13 6.49
CA TYR A 254 -11.91 -1.42 5.74
C TYR A 254 -11.06 -2.52 6.36
N ALA A 255 -11.01 -2.63 7.70
CA ALA A 255 -10.35 -3.78 8.33
C ALA A 255 -11.03 -5.12 7.95
N THR A 256 -12.35 -5.15 7.89
CA THR A 256 -13.12 -6.31 7.41
C THR A 256 -12.87 -6.58 5.94
N TYR A 257 -12.89 -5.54 5.12
CA TYR A 257 -12.61 -5.61 3.69
C TYR A 257 -11.20 -6.14 3.40
N PHE A 258 -10.18 -5.66 4.11
CA PHE A 258 -8.80 -6.13 3.96
C PHE A 258 -8.64 -7.60 4.37
N ASN A 259 -9.32 -8.05 5.43
CA ASN A 259 -9.36 -9.47 5.77
C ASN A 259 -9.93 -10.29 4.63
N ARG A 260 -11.00 -9.80 3.97
CA ARG A 260 -11.60 -10.49 2.82
C ARG A 260 -10.68 -10.54 1.62
N ILE A 261 -10.01 -9.43 1.27
CA ILE A 261 -9.00 -9.41 0.20
C ILE A 261 -7.86 -10.39 0.52
N GLY A 262 -7.40 -10.42 1.79
CA GLY A 262 -6.38 -11.34 2.25
C GLY A 262 -6.75 -12.81 2.06
N GLU A 263 -8.02 -13.18 2.32
CA GLU A 263 -8.53 -14.52 2.02
C GLU A 263 -8.46 -14.85 0.53
N LEU A 264 -8.98 -13.95 -0.31
CA LEU A 264 -8.99 -14.13 -1.77
C LEU A 264 -7.58 -14.23 -2.37
N ALA A 265 -6.63 -13.46 -1.81
CA ALA A 265 -5.22 -13.53 -2.20
C ALA A 265 -4.57 -14.85 -1.78
N ALA A 266 -4.84 -15.30 -0.53
CA ALA A 266 -4.33 -16.56 -0.01
C ALA A 266 -4.84 -17.79 -0.78
N GLU A 267 -6.08 -17.81 -1.25
CA GLU A 267 -6.63 -18.83 -2.16
C GLU A 267 -5.77 -19.02 -3.42
N ARG A 268 -5.04 -17.99 -3.83
CA ARG A 268 -4.16 -17.95 -5.00
C ARG A 268 -2.68 -18.09 -4.65
N GLY A 269 -2.35 -18.27 -3.38
CA GLY A 269 -0.97 -18.35 -2.89
C GLY A 269 -0.24 -17.02 -2.91
N MET A 270 -0.97 -15.91 -2.86
CA MET A 270 -0.43 -14.54 -2.73
C MET A 270 -0.70 -14.00 -1.33
N GLN A 271 0.08 -13.00 -0.92
CA GLN A 271 -0.10 -12.29 0.34
C GLN A 271 -0.64 -10.89 0.05
N PHE A 272 -1.73 -10.53 0.73
CA PHE A 272 -2.22 -9.16 0.73
C PHE A 272 -1.45 -8.30 1.72
N CYS A 273 -1.06 -7.08 1.30
CA CYS A 273 -0.40 -6.09 2.12
C CYS A 273 -1.18 -4.76 2.04
N TYR A 274 -1.36 -4.12 3.18
CA TYR A 274 -1.82 -2.74 3.24
C TYR A 274 -0.62 -1.81 3.37
N HIS A 275 -0.57 -0.78 2.51
CA HIS A 275 0.45 0.26 2.52
C HIS A 275 -0.17 1.57 3.06
N PRO A 276 0.01 1.88 4.34
CA PRO A 276 -0.50 3.11 4.93
C PRO A 276 0.31 4.31 4.45
N ARG A 277 -0.39 5.39 4.12
CA ARG A 277 0.22 6.69 3.78
C ARG A 277 0.45 7.50 5.07
N GLN A 278 1.17 8.59 4.96
CA GLN A 278 1.44 9.52 6.06
C GLN A 278 0.18 9.84 6.88
N GLN A 279 -0.91 10.22 6.22
CA GLN A 279 -2.15 10.62 6.90
C GLN A 279 -2.78 9.50 7.71
N GLU A 280 -2.68 8.24 7.28
CA GLU A 280 -3.21 7.10 8.00
C GLU A 280 -2.30 6.70 9.18
N MET A 281 -1.01 7.03 9.13
CA MET A 281 -0.04 6.79 10.19
C MET A 281 0.01 7.94 11.22
N THR A 282 -0.41 9.15 10.84
CA THR A 282 -0.40 10.31 11.73
C THR A 282 -1.35 10.11 12.91
N MET A 283 -0.85 10.42 14.11
CA MET A 283 -1.63 10.31 15.34
C MET A 283 -2.62 11.48 15.48
N VAL A 284 -3.90 11.15 15.62
CA VAL A 284 -4.97 12.11 15.93
C VAL A 284 -5.65 11.66 17.21
N ASP A 285 -5.68 12.51 18.24
CA ASP A 285 -6.26 12.21 19.55
C ASP A 285 -5.75 10.90 20.19
N GLY A 286 -4.47 10.58 19.94
CA GLY A 286 -3.79 9.39 20.49
C GLY A 286 -4.08 8.09 19.76
N LYS A 287 -4.65 8.16 18.55
CA LYS A 287 -4.89 7.01 17.64
C LYS A 287 -4.45 7.35 16.22
N SER A 288 -4.07 6.34 15.45
CA SER A 288 -3.95 6.46 14.01
C SER A 288 -4.87 5.45 13.31
N ALA A 289 -5.29 5.77 12.08
CA ALA A 289 -6.08 4.85 11.27
C ALA A 289 -5.33 3.54 11.04
N PHE A 290 -4.02 3.64 10.77
CA PHE A 290 -3.15 2.49 10.57
C PHE A 290 -3.12 1.55 11.80
N GLU A 291 -2.95 2.08 13.01
CA GLU A 291 -2.95 1.25 14.23
C GLU A 291 -4.29 0.57 14.46
N THR A 292 -5.38 1.27 14.15
CA THR A 292 -6.73 0.69 14.22
C THR A 292 -6.90 -0.45 13.20
N ILE A 293 -6.46 -0.28 11.96
CA ILE A 293 -6.43 -1.35 10.94
C ILE A 293 -5.57 -2.51 11.42
N ALA A 294 -4.35 -2.25 11.93
CA ALA A 294 -3.44 -3.29 12.38
C ALA A 294 -4.01 -4.13 13.53
N ALA A 295 -4.76 -3.49 14.44
CA ALA A 295 -5.40 -4.16 15.58
C ALA A 295 -6.64 -4.99 15.19
N ASN A 296 -7.35 -4.62 14.11
CA ASN A 296 -8.62 -5.23 13.72
C ASN A 296 -8.51 -6.13 12.48
N THR A 297 -7.29 -6.38 11.99
CA THR A 297 -7.05 -7.30 10.87
C THR A 297 -6.35 -8.57 11.31
N ASP A 298 -6.69 -9.68 10.66
CA ASP A 298 -6.10 -11.00 10.89
C ASP A 298 -4.62 -10.98 10.47
N PRO A 299 -3.69 -11.27 11.40
CA PRO A 299 -2.25 -11.22 11.10
C PRO A 299 -1.77 -12.26 10.09
N GLU A 300 -2.54 -13.29 9.79
CA GLU A 300 -2.21 -14.28 8.77
C GLU A 300 -2.72 -13.88 7.38
N LYS A 301 -3.70 -12.97 7.32
CA LYS A 301 -4.35 -12.53 6.08
C LYS A 301 -3.84 -11.18 5.59
N VAL A 302 -3.64 -10.23 6.52
CA VAL A 302 -3.28 -8.86 6.21
C VAL A 302 -1.89 -8.55 6.75
N HIS A 303 -0.96 -8.36 5.85
CA HIS A 303 0.37 -7.87 6.15
C HIS A 303 0.51 -6.39 5.77
N PHE A 304 1.68 -5.83 5.96
CA PHE A 304 1.94 -4.43 5.70
C PHE A 304 3.15 -4.25 4.79
N GLU A 305 3.06 -3.22 3.97
CA GLU A 305 4.18 -2.58 3.31
C GLU A 305 4.36 -1.21 3.95
N ILE A 306 5.55 -0.94 4.46
CA ILE A 306 5.85 0.33 5.14
C ILE A 306 6.75 1.17 4.26
N ASP A 307 6.29 2.38 3.96
CA ASP A 307 7.06 3.41 3.28
C ASP A 307 7.86 4.21 4.32
N THR A 308 9.17 4.25 4.13
CA THR A 308 10.10 4.89 5.07
C THR A 308 9.92 6.41 5.13
N TYR A 309 9.60 7.06 4.01
CA TYR A 309 9.37 8.50 3.97
C TYR A 309 8.01 8.87 4.56
N GLU A 310 6.93 8.20 4.15
CA GLU A 310 5.57 8.44 4.66
C GLU A 310 5.50 8.23 6.19
N ALA A 311 6.18 7.20 6.70
CA ALA A 311 6.27 6.95 8.13
C ALA A 311 7.08 8.03 8.86
N THR A 312 8.19 8.48 8.29
CA THR A 312 9.02 9.54 8.86
C THR A 312 8.27 10.88 8.90
N GLU A 313 7.56 11.24 7.83
CA GLU A 313 6.73 12.46 7.80
C GLU A 313 5.51 12.38 8.74
N ALA A 314 5.09 11.18 9.12
CA ALA A 314 4.09 10.94 10.17
C ALA A 314 4.70 10.89 11.59
N GLU A 315 5.99 11.18 11.73
CA GLU A 315 6.73 11.12 13.01
C GLU A 315 6.74 9.72 13.64
N VAL A 316 6.65 8.64 12.83
CA VAL A 316 6.70 7.26 13.29
C VAL A 316 8.14 6.75 13.34
N ASP A 317 8.55 6.19 14.47
CA ASP A 317 9.80 5.43 14.56
C ASP A 317 9.65 4.08 13.84
N VAL A 318 10.22 4.00 12.63
CA VAL A 318 10.10 2.83 11.77
C VAL A 318 10.78 1.60 12.38
N GLU A 319 11.93 1.74 13.05
CA GLU A 319 12.59 0.61 13.71
C GLU A 319 11.71 0.00 14.82
N GLU A 320 11.09 0.86 15.64
CA GLU A 320 10.20 0.40 16.70
C GLU A 320 8.91 -0.19 16.14
N LEU A 321 8.37 0.39 15.07
CA LEU A 321 7.22 -0.15 14.34
C LEU A 321 7.51 -1.56 13.82
N LEU A 322 8.67 -1.79 13.20
CA LEU A 322 9.09 -3.09 12.69
C LEU A 322 9.22 -4.15 13.81
N LYS A 323 9.74 -3.76 14.97
CA LYS A 323 9.81 -4.66 16.14
C LYS A 323 8.43 -5.03 16.65
N ARG A 324 7.54 -4.05 16.79
CA ARG A 324 6.17 -4.22 17.28
C ARG A 324 5.33 -5.08 16.32
N LEU A 325 5.50 -4.90 15.01
CA LEU A 325 4.79 -5.63 13.97
C LEU A 325 5.64 -6.77 13.35
N THR A 326 6.51 -7.40 14.16
CA THR A 326 7.33 -8.53 13.72
C THR A 326 6.49 -9.57 12.96
N LYS A 327 6.96 -9.98 11.78
CA LYS A 327 6.32 -10.90 10.82
C LYS A 327 5.05 -10.36 10.14
N ARG A 328 4.58 -9.16 10.50
CA ARG A 328 3.44 -8.52 9.83
C ARG A 328 3.86 -7.51 8.77
N VAL A 329 5.05 -6.91 8.91
CA VAL A 329 5.64 -6.10 7.84
C VAL A 329 6.40 -7.03 6.91
N THR A 330 5.91 -7.16 5.68
CA THR A 330 6.45 -8.08 4.67
C THR A 330 7.28 -7.34 3.63
N LEU A 331 6.92 -6.09 3.34
CA LEU A 331 7.53 -5.26 2.32
C LEU A 331 7.95 -3.91 2.92
N LEU A 332 9.00 -3.32 2.34
CA LEU A 332 9.39 -1.94 2.60
C LEU A 332 9.49 -1.19 1.28
N HIS A 333 8.88 0.00 1.22
CA HIS A 333 9.27 1.04 0.28
C HIS A 333 10.44 1.82 0.89
N ILE A 334 11.57 1.72 0.22
CA ILE A 334 12.76 2.52 0.52
C ILE A 334 12.59 3.82 -0.24
N HIS A 335 12.07 4.80 0.45
CA HIS A 335 11.63 6.09 -0.08
C HIS A 335 12.20 7.22 0.76
N ASP A 336 12.67 8.28 0.12
CA ASP A 336 13.13 9.53 0.69
C ASP A 336 12.41 10.70 -0.01
N HIS A 337 12.64 11.93 0.40
CA HIS A 337 12.08 13.08 -0.28
C HIS A 337 12.39 13.10 -1.79
N GLY A 338 13.56 12.61 -2.18
CA GLY A 338 14.03 12.53 -3.56
C GLY A 338 14.90 11.29 -3.77
N ILE A 339 16.18 11.49 -4.11
CA ILE A 339 17.16 10.40 -4.20
C ILE A 339 17.38 9.82 -2.80
N ILE A 340 17.36 8.51 -2.67
CA ILE A 340 17.51 7.82 -1.39
C ILE A 340 18.82 8.24 -0.70
N GLY A 341 18.72 8.73 0.53
CA GLY A 341 19.83 9.17 1.37
C GLY A 341 20.20 10.65 1.25
N ASP A 342 19.67 11.37 0.25
CA ASP A 342 20.03 12.79 0.06
C ASP A 342 19.42 13.71 1.16
N SER A 343 18.35 13.30 1.83
CA SER A 343 17.73 14.09 2.92
C SER A 343 18.50 14.04 4.24
N GLU A 344 19.31 13.00 4.45
CA GLU A 344 20.00 12.68 5.72
C GLU A 344 19.05 12.53 6.94
N LYS A 345 17.72 12.43 6.70
CA LYS A 345 16.72 12.31 7.77
C LYS A 345 16.43 10.87 8.17
N ILE A 346 16.63 9.91 7.26
CA ILE A 346 16.23 8.53 7.39
C ILE A 346 17.48 7.65 7.45
N ASP A 347 17.61 6.86 8.52
CA ASP A 347 18.70 5.87 8.66
C ASP A 347 18.28 4.55 7.99
N PHE A 348 18.43 4.50 6.67
CA PHE A 348 18.03 3.33 5.86
C PHE A 348 18.75 2.05 6.28
N GLU A 349 20.02 2.14 6.68
CA GLU A 349 20.77 0.97 7.16
C GLU A 349 20.09 0.33 8.37
N LYS A 350 19.75 1.12 9.38
CA LYS A 350 19.07 0.59 10.59
C LYS A 350 17.70 0.03 10.27
N ILE A 351 16.92 0.72 9.44
CA ILE A 351 15.56 0.29 9.07
C ILE A 351 15.62 -1.03 8.32
N ILE A 352 16.46 -1.15 7.29
CA ILE A 352 16.58 -2.36 6.48
C ILE A 352 17.10 -3.52 7.34
N ALA A 353 18.19 -3.29 8.11
CA ALA A 353 18.70 -4.30 9.02
C ALA A 353 17.66 -4.79 10.04
N GLN A 354 16.84 -3.86 10.58
CA GLN A 354 15.73 -4.22 11.47
C GLN A 354 14.63 -4.97 10.73
N GLY A 355 14.28 -4.54 9.51
CA GLY A 355 13.28 -5.19 8.66
C GLY A 355 13.64 -6.65 8.38
N ILE A 356 14.90 -6.92 8.00
CA ILE A 356 15.40 -8.29 7.77
C ILE A 356 15.23 -9.13 9.04
N ARG A 357 15.62 -8.59 10.20
CA ARG A 357 15.47 -9.29 11.50
C ARG A 357 14.03 -9.59 11.87
N THR A 358 13.10 -8.73 11.50
CA THR A 358 11.66 -8.87 11.85
C THR A 358 10.82 -9.56 10.80
N GLY A 359 11.41 -9.90 9.64
CA GLY A 359 10.75 -10.78 8.66
C GLY A 359 10.34 -10.14 7.35
N VAL A 360 10.78 -8.91 7.06
CA VAL A 360 10.65 -8.28 5.73
C VAL A 360 11.24 -9.21 4.67
N LYS A 361 10.57 -9.33 3.54
CA LYS A 361 10.91 -10.26 2.46
C LYS A 361 11.51 -9.56 1.25
N ASP A 362 10.91 -8.46 0.85
CA ASP A 362 11.35 -7.69 -0.31
C ASP A 362 11.36 -6.21 0.02
N ILE A 363 12.25 -5.48 -0.64
CA ILE A 363 12.36 -4.02 -0.57
C ILE A 363 12.22 -3.45 -1.98
N PHE A 364 11.51 -2.33 -2.10
CA PHE A 364 11.34 -1.62 -3.36
C PHE A 364 11.78 -0.16 -3.19
N VAL A 365 12.66 0.28 -4.06
CA VAL A 365 13.04 1.70 -4.15
C VAL A 365 11.88 2.46 -4.78
N GLU A 366 11.50 3.56 -4.15
CA GLU A 366 10.55 4.51 -4.70
C GLU A 366 11.17 5.92 -4.77
N VAL A 367 11.01 6.59 -5.92
CA VAL A 367 11.45 7.97 -6.13
C VAL A 367 10.29 8.77 -6.71
N ARG A 368 9.90 9.85 -6.03
CA ARG A 368 8.78 10.72 -6.47
C ARG A 368 9.23 12.12 -6.87
N ASN A 369 10.22 12.70 -6.18
CA ASN A 369 10.70 14.05 -6.43
C ASN A 369 12.06 14.00 -7.14
N PHE A 370 12.08 14.45 -8.39
CA PHE A 370 13.23 14.32 -9.26
C PHE A 370 14.05 15.61 -9.32
N SER A 371 15.27 15.59 -8.79
CA SER A 371 16.28 16.65 -8.95
C SER A 371 17.13 16.50 -10.22
N LEU A 372 17.08 15.32 -10.85
CA LEU A 372 17.71 14.92 -12.10
C LEU A 372 16.67 14.26 -13.01
N PRO A 373 16.99 13.88 -14.27
CA PRO A 373 16.12 12.99 -15.04
C PRO A 373 15.73 11.76 -14.22
N PRO A 374 14.47 11.30 -14.26
CA PRO A 374 13.96 10.25 -13.38
C PRO A 374 14.82 8.99 -13.31
N ILE A 375 15.32 8.52 -14.45
CA ILE A 375 16.19 7.33 -14.50
C ILE A 375 17.50 7.54 -13.73
N ASN A 376 18.09 8.74 -13.76
CA ASN A 376 19.32 9.03 -13.01
C ASN A 376 19.06 9.13 -11.50
N CYS A 377 17.87 9.59 -11.09
CA CYS A 377 17.48 9.56 -9.67
C CYS A 377 17.32 8.12 -9.18
N VAL A 378 16.67 7.27 -9.99
CA VAL A 378 16.49 5.85 -9.71
C VAL A 378 17.83 5.11 -9.68
N GLU A 379 18.74 5.40 -10.61
CA GLU A 379 20.09 4.83 -10.65
C GLU A 379 20.89 5.20 -9.40
N ARG A 380 20.93 6.46 -9.01
CA ARG A 380 21.66 6.90 -7.80
C ARG A 380 21.04 6.30 -6.54
N SER A 381 19.72 6.23 -6.47
CA SER A 381 19.01 5.58 -5.36
C SER A 381 19.38 4.11 -5.23
N TYR A 382 19.48 3.38 -6.36
CA TYR A 382 19.95 2.00 -6.37
C TYR A 382 21.33 1.87 -5.74
N TYR A 383 22.32 2.63 -6.21
CA TYR A 383 23.68 2.54 -5.70
C TYR A 383 23.79 2.94 -4.21
N ASN A 384 23.02 3.94 -3.78
CA ASN A 384 22.99 4.32 -2.38
C ASN A 384 22.44 3.17 -1.51
N VAL A 385 21.37 2.48 -1.93
CA VAL A 385 20.80 1.34 -1.22
C VAL A 385 21.72 0.10 -1.32
N GLU A 386 22.26 -0.19 -2.51
CA GLU A 386 23.17 -1.34 -2.71
C GLU A 386 24.43 -1.24 -1.84
N SER A 387 24.92 -0.03 -1.57
CA SER A 387 26.10 0.22 -0.76
C SER A 387 25.89 0.01 0.75
N LEU A 388 24.65 -0.15 1.20
CA LEU A 388 24.33 -0.35 2.62
C LEU A 388 24.85 -1.73 3.09
N PRO A 389 25.45 -1.82 4.28
CA PRO A 389 25.97 -3.08 4.82
C PRO A 389 24.92 -4.20 4.87
N SER A 390 23.68 -3.88 5.26
CA SER A 390 22.59 -4.87 5.34
C SER A 390 22.14 -5.44 3.97
N ILE A 391 22.59 -4.83 2.87
CA ILE A 391 22.30 -5.25 1.48
C ILE A 391 23.50 -5.94 0.84
N SER A 392 24.70 -5.43 1.13
CA SER A 392 25.94 -5.78 0.41
C SER A 392 26.58 -7.09 0.85
N TYR A 393 26.12 -7.69 1.97
CA TYR A 393 26.74 -8.87 2.57
C TYR A 393 25.89 -10.13 2.46
#